data_9b2587ee3248455631671076c1537db0
#
_entry.id   9b2587ee3248455631671076c1537db0
#
_cell.length_a   1.000
_cell.length_b   1.000
_cell.length_c   1.000
_cell.angle_alpha   90.00
_cell.angle_beta   90.00
_cell.angle_gamma   90.00
#
_symmetry.space_group_name_H-M   'P 1'
#
loop_
_entity.id
_entity.type
_entity.pdbx_description
1 polymer ?
#
loop_
_entity_poly.entity_id
_entity_poly.type
_entity_poly.pdbx_seq_one_letter_code
_entity_poly.pdbx_strand_id
1 'polypeptide(L)'
;MKKLWTDLHSNIHHNQMDELDKWVEHAKAVLDFWPIAYYPFQMIKTESGAGLEDLCPAEEIEKDWELVREKVKEVNAEGYPMFMGYEWQGCGFDGDHNVFFLDNDQPMKHPMRYEELKKEYENTEAIAIPHHVAYQLKSRGKNWATHDEEFSPFAEIFSSHGCSENDTGMMDMERHLHMGPRTGETCYERGLEAGLRVGCIASGDNHKVPAVYDHGSMCVLAENNSKEAIWEAMKARRVYGVSRSRMDIDFTVDGKPMGSVVPAGKHELKFSVKAADAIDRVEILKNNILDEMAVHSGTWETRKIGDEEVIRVKFAAEFGWGPNPRFYKDMLVREWDGSLTVPGRLVSIEKAWNSYGQKLYDVTENSCKFHMTTYMSTANGQ
;
A
#
# COMPACT_ATOMS: atom_id res chain seq x y z
N MET A 1 -19.51 14.84 -6.81
CA MET A 1 -18.75 14.21 -5.71
C MET A 1 -17.55 15.07 -5.37
N LYS A 2 -17.15 15.10 -4.10
CA LYS A 2 -15.92 15.73 -3.64
C LYS A 2 -14.79 14.70 -3.63
N LYS A 3 -13.57 15.15 -3.90
CA LYS A 3 -12.35 14.35 -3.72
C LYS A 3 -11.79 14.63 -2.34
N LEU A 4 -11.82 13.64 -1.46
CA LEU A 4 -11.35 13.71 -0.09
C LEU A 4 -10.12 12.83 0.09
N TRP A 5 -9.07 13.39 0.68
CA TRP A 5 -7.78 12.75 0.81
C TRP A 5 -7.52 12.25 2.23
N THR A 6 -6.99 11.05 2.33
CA THR A 6 -6.64 10.44 3.60
C THR A 6 -5.44 9.49 3.49
N ASP A 7 -4.96 9.08 4.65
CA ASP A 7 -4.06 7.95 4.85
C ASP A 7 -4.76 6.93 5.76
N LEU A 8 -5.04 5.74 5.24
CA LEU A 8 -5.68 4.65 6.00
C LEU A 8 -4.71 3.86 6.86
N HIS A 9 -3.41 4.13 6.78
CA HIS A 9 -2.41 3.25 7.34
C HIS A 9 -1.26 4.02 7.99
N SER A 10 -1.61 4.77 9.02
CA SER A 10 -0.65 5.40 9.93
C SER A 10 -0.78 4.74 11.29
N ASN A 11 0.16 3.86 11.61
CA ASN A 11 0.12 2.98 12.78
C ASN A 11 0.58 3.70 14.05
N ILE A 12 -0.35 3.94 14.98
CA ILE A 12 -0.04 4.43 16.31
C ILE A 12 0.10 3.28 17.30
N HIS A 13 1.26 3.16 17.94
CA HIS A 13 1.56 2.08 18.88
C HIS A 13 1.11 2.39 20.31
N HIS A 14 0.97 1.33 21.12
CA HIS A 14 0.75 1.43 22.57
C HIS A 14 1.65 2.48 23.24
N ASN A 15 2.93 2.44 23.00
CA ASN A 15 3.91 3.37 23.60
C ASN A 15 3.90 4.79 23.02
N GLN A 16 2.99 5.09 22.11
CA GLN A 16 2.77 6.41 21.50
C GLN A 16 1.39 7.00 21.84
N MET A 17 0.59 6.31 22.66
CA MET A 17 -0.78 6.72 22.96
C MET A 17 -0.83 8.04 23.75
N ASP A 18 0.22 8.41 24.43
CA ASP A 18 0.39 9.74 25.07
C ASP A 18 0.57 10.88 24.04
N GLU A 19 0.89 10.56 22.79
CA GLU A 19 1.01 11.52 21.67
C GLU A 19 -0.27 11.57 20.79
N LEU A 20 -1.37 10.89 21.17
CA LEU A 20 -2.57 10.76 20.33
C LEU A 20 -3.12 12.13 19.90
N ASP A 21 -3.13 13.13 20.77
CA ASP A 21 -3.56 14.48 20.43
C ASP A 21 -2.72 15.11 19.32
N LYS A 22 -1.40 14.94 19.39
CA LYS A 22 -0.46 15.42 18.36
C LYS A 22 -0.72 14.74 17.02
N TRP A 23 -1.04 13.44 17.02
CA TRP A 23 -1.39 12.70 15.80
C TRP A 23 -2.68 13.24 15.17
N VAL A 24 -3.71 13.50 15.99
CA VAL A 24 -4.97 14.09 15.54
C VAL A 24 -4.77 15.48 14.93
N GLU A 25 -4.05 16.36 15.62
CA GLU A 25 -3.76 17.71 15.11
C GLU A 25 -2.99 17.67 13.79
N HIS A 26 -2.04 16.75 13.68
CA HIS A 26 -1.30 16.58 12.44
C HIS A 26 -2.22 16.05 11.31
N ALA A 27 -3.05 15.04 11.59
CA ALA A 27 -4.02 14.53 10.63
C ALA A 27 -4.98 15.64 10.13
N LYS A 28 -5.55 16.43 11.04
CA LYS A 28 -6.40 17.59 10.69
C LYS A 28 -5.71 18.61 9.79
N ALA A 29 -4.40 18.76 9.92
CA ALA A 29 -3.63 19.74 9.13
C ALA A 29 -3.39 19.27 7.68
N VAL A 30 -3.39 17.97 7.41
CA VAL A 30 -2.93 17.41 6.12
C VAL A 30 -3.95 16.50 5.41
N LEU A 31 -4.97 16.02 6.12
CA LEU A 31 -5.99 15.09 5.62
C LEU A 31 -7.39 15.70 5.71
N ASP A 32 -8.30 15.29 4.83
CA ASP A 32 -9.71 15.69 4.87
C ASP A 32 -10.52 14.87 5.90
N PHE A 33 -10.07 13.68 6.23
CA PHE A 33 -10.58 12.81 7.27
C PHE A 33 -9.49 11.80 7.68
N TRP A 34 -9.61 11.17 8.86
CA TRP A 34 -8.58 10.24 9.30
C TRP A 34 -9.17 8.97 9.95
N PRO A 35 -8.92 7.80 9.37
CA PRO A 35 -9.10 6.51 10.02
C PRO A 35 -7.84 6.16 10.82
N ILE A 36 -7.96 6.12 12.14
CA ILE A 36 -6.83 5.75 13.00
C ILE A 36 -6.57 4.24 12.88
N ALA A 37 -5.33 3.86 12.65
CA ALA A 37 -4.87 2.48 12.71
C ALA A 37 -4.12 2.27 14.04
N TYR A 38 -4.82 1.82 15.08
CA TYR A 38 -4.16 1.44 16.32
C TYR A 38 -3.36 0.15 16.09
N TYR A 39 -2.10 0.14 16.51
CA TYR A 39 -1.19 -0.99 16.33
C TYR A 39 -1.03 -1.74 17.66
N PRO A 40 -1.72 -2.88 17.85
CA PRO A 40 -1.77 -3.56 19.14
C PRO A 40 -0.58 -4.47 19.40
N PHE A 41 0.52 -4.32 18.67
CA PHE A 41 1.69 -5.22 18.74
C PHE A 41 2.89 -4.55 19.39
N GLN A 42 3.73 -5.37 20.02
CA GLN A 42 5.00 -4.98 20.60
C GLN A 42 6.10 -5.95 20.19
N MET A 43 7.33 -5.47 20.19
CA MET A 43 8.51 -6.31 19.96
C MET A 43 8.97 -6.90 21.29
N ILE A 44 8.87 -8.20 21.43
CA ILE A 44 9.43 -8.95 22.55
C ILE A 44 10.77 -9.55 22.17
N LYS A 45 11.74 -9.55 23.10
CA LYS A 45 13.04 -10.22 22.91
C LYS A 45 12.90 -11.66 23.35
N THR A 46 13.18 -12.57 22.44
CA THR A 46 13.29 -14.02 22.77
C THR A 46 14.58 -14.31 23.54
N GLU A 47 14.67 -15.48 24.14
CA GLU A 47 15.89 -15.95 24.83
C GLU A 47 17.13 -15.97 23.91
N SER A 48 16.94 -16.18 22.61
CA SER A 48 18.00 -16.12 21.60
C SER A 48 18.42 -14.68 21.23
N GLY A 49 17.70 -13.66 21.75
CA GLY A 49 17.92 -12.24 21.43
C GLY A 49 17.26 -11.78 20.12
N ALA A 50 16.55 -12.68 19.43
CA ALA A 50 15.73 -12.31 18.29
C ALA A 50 14.51 -11.49 18.75
N GLY A 51 14.09 -10.51 17.94
CA GLY A 51 12.82 -9.82 18.12
C GLY A 51 11.68 -10.72 17.62
N LEU A 52 10.63 -10.82 18.40
CA LEU A 52 9.35 -11.42 18.00
C LEU A 52 8.26 -10.38 18.19
N GLU A 53 7.43 -10.22 17.17
CA GLU A 53 6.25 -9.36 17.26
C GLU A 53 5.10 -10.16 17.88
N ASP A 54 4.49 -9.61 18.91
CA ASP A 54 3.38 -10.22 19.62
C ASP A 54 2.40 -9.15 20.08
N LEU A 55 1.16 -9.55 20.36
CA LEU A 55 0.15 -8.64 20.90
C LEU A 55 0.62 -8.06 22.25
N CYS A 56 0.29 -6.80 22.47
CA CYS A 56 0.40 -6.20 23.79
C CYS A 56 -0.51 -6.94 24.80
N PRO A 57 -0.26 -6.82 26.11
CA PRO A 57 -1.16 -7.37 27.13
C PRO A 57 -2.61 -6.89 26.96
N ALA A 58 -3.58 -7.78 27.12
CA ALA A 58 -4.98 -7.48 26.88
C ALA A 58 -5.51 -6.24 27.64
N GLU A 59 -5.05 -6.06 28.88
CA GLU A 59 -5.43 -4.90 29.71
C GLU A 59 -4.90 -3.57 29.14
N GLU A 60 -3.72 -3.58 28.54
CA GLU A 60 -3.14 -2.41 27.87
C GLU A 60 -3.89 -2.10 26.57
N ILE A 61 -4.19 -3.11 25.77
CA ILE A 61 -4.99 -2.97 24.56
C ILE A 61 -6.38 -2.40 24.88
N GLU A 62 -7.05 -2.92 25.91
CA GLU A 62 -8.37 -2.45 26.28
C GLU A 62 -8.36 -0.98 26.73
N LYS A 63 -7.35 -0.59 27.50
CA LYS A 63 -7.13 0.79 27.91
C LYS A 63 -6.89 1.73 26.74
N ASP A 64 -5.99 1.35 25.82
CA ASP A 64 -5.68 2.14 24.63
C ASP A 64 -6.88 2.26 23.70
N TRP A 65 -7.61 1.16 23.53
CA TRP A 65 -8.80 1.14 22.69
C TRP A 65 -9.91 2.05 23.21
N GLU A 66 -10.02 2.20 24.54
CA GLU A 66 -10.92 3.18 25.14
C GLU A 66 -10.46 4.61 24.88
N LEU A 67 -9.15 4.90 24.97
CA LEU A 67 -8.60 6.22 24.62
C LEU A 67 -8.87 6.56 23.15
N VAL A 68 -8.70 5.60 22.25
CA VAL A 68 -9.03 5.77 20.81
C VAL A 68 -10.50 6.09 20.63
N ARG A 69 -11.40 5.34 21.31
CA ARG A 69 -12.85 5.52 21.26
C ARG A 69 -13.27 6.92 21.72
N GLU A 70 -12.77 7.35 22.87
CA GLU A 70 -13.07 8.67 23.41
C GLU A 70 -12.56 9.78 22.48
N LYS A 71 -11.34 9.65 21.98
CA LYS A 71 -10.74 10.63 21.06
C LYS A 71 -11.51 10.72 19.74
N VAL A 72 -11.91 9.61 19.16
CA VAL A 72 -12.70 9.60 17.92
C VAL A 72 -14.07 10.26 18.15
N LYS A 73 -14.73 10.03 19.28
CA LYS A 73 -15.99 10.71 19.65
C LYS A 73 -15.80 12.23 19.78
N GLU A 74 -14.76 12.66 20.47
CA GLU A 74 -14.41 14.07 20.66
C GLU A 74 -14.20 14.76 19.31
N VAL A 75 -13.32 14.21 18.47
CA VAL A 75 -12.94 14.78 17.17
C VAL A 75 -14.13 14.82 16.20
N ASN A 76 -14.97 13.80 16.19
CA ASN A 76 -16.19 13.80 15.37
C ASN A 76 -17.20 14.86 15.85
N ALA A 77 -17.28 15.13 17.15
CA ALA A 77 -18.13 16.19 17.68
C ALA A 77 -17.66 17.61 17.28
N GLU A 78 -16.37 17.77 16.97
CA GLU A 78 -15.80 18.99 16.42
C GLU A 78 -16.06 19.14 14.91
N GLY A 79 -16.60 18.10 14.25
CA GLY A 79 -16.96 18.10 12.84
C GLY A 79 -15.84 17.62 11.88
N TYR A 80 -14.76 17.05 12.39
CA TYR A 80 -13.74 16.40 11.58
C TYR A 80 -14.01 14.88 11.53
N PRO A 81 -14.24 14.29 10.34
CA PRO A 81 -14.55 12.86 10.24
C PRO A 81 -13.36 11.99 10.65
N MET A 82 -13.52 11.23 11.69
CA MET A 82 -12.53 10.29 12.18
C MET A 82 -13.15 8.92 12.40
N PHE A 83 -12.48 7.87 11.94
CA PHE A 83 -12.93 6.49 12.10
C PHE A 83 -12.02 5.77 13.10
N MET A 84 -12.61 4.99 14.00
CA MET A 84 -11.81 4.05 14.79
C MET A 84 -11.41 2.86 13.94
N GLY A 85 -10.19 2.37 14.18
CA GLY A 85 -9.67 1.19 13.52
C GLY A 85 -8.36 0.73 14.14
N TYR A 86 -7.96 -0.44 13.72
CA TYR A 86 -6.74 -1.10 14.19
C TYR A 86 -6.16 -2.02 13.13
N GLU A 87 -4.90 -2.38 13.27
CA GLU A 87 -4.28 -3.39 12.43
C GLU A 87 -4.51 -4.79 13.00
N TRP A 88 -5.00 -5.68 12.12
CA TRP A 88 -5.16 -7.10 12.40
C TRP A 88 -4.21 -7.92 11.52
N GLN A 89 -3.43 -8.81 12.13
CA GLN A 89 -2.48 -9.67 11.43
C GLN A 89 -2.90 -11.16 11.47
N GLY A 90 -3.75 -11.55 12.41
CA GLY A 90 -4.18 -12.93 12.59
C GLY A 90 -3.00 -13.87 12.80
N CYS A 91 -2.95 -14.95 12.00
CA CYS A 91 -1.82 -15.88 11.97
C CYS A 91 -0.99 -15.79 10.67
N GLY A 92 -1.10 -14.70 9.92
CA GLY A 92 -0.40 -14.47 8.66
C GLY A 92 -0.92 -15.25 7.45
N PHE A 93 -1.92 -16.12 7.61
CA PHE A 93 -2.42 -16.99 6.54
C PHE A 93 -3.28 -16.28 5.50
N ASP A 94 -3.96 -15.22 5.90
CA ASP A 94 -4.94 -14.52 5.07
C ASP A 94 -4.45 -13.13 4.63
N GLY A 95 -3.24 -12.74 5.05
CA GLY A 95 -2.68 -11.40 4.90
C GLY A 95 -3.14 -10.45 6.00
N ASP A 96 -2.40 -9.38 6.20
CA ASP A 96 -2.68 -8.38 7.23
C ASP A 96 -3.75 -7.40 6.74
N HIS A 97 -4.58 -6.87 7.66
CA HIS A 97 -5.68 -5.99 7.32
C HIS A 97 -5.82 -4.85 8.32
N ASN A 98 -6.13 -3.66 7.85
CA ASN A 98 -6.64 -2.59 8.71
C ASN A 98 -8.15 -2.68 8.82
N VAL A 99 -8.67 -2.81 10.03
CA VAL A 99 -10.10 -2.91 10.32
C VAL A 99 -10.61 -1.55 10.77
N PHE A 100 -11.65 -1.04 10.11
CA PHE A 100 -12.28 0.24 10.44
C PHE A 100 -13.78 0.09 10.67
N PHE A 101 -14.34 1.01 11.45
CA PHE A 101 -15.74 1.01 11.86
C PHE A 101 -16.42 2.34 11.55
N LEU A 102 -17.66 2.26 11.09
CA LEU A 102 -18.51 3.45 11.00
C LEU A 102 -18.96 3.90 12.41
N ASP A 103 -19.36 2.95 13.24
CA ASP A 103 -19.73 3.20 14.62
C ASP A 103 -18.49 3.28 15.54
N ASN A 104 -18.52 4.16 16.53
CA ASN A 104 -17.41 4.40 17.43
C ASN A 104 -17.42 3.53 18.70
N ASP A 105 -18.36 2.60 18.83
CA ASP A 105 -18.52 1.76 20.04
C ASP A 105 -18.16 0.29 19.82
N GLN A 106 -17.40 -0.02 18.77
CA GLN A 106 -17.05 -1.39 18.46
C GLN A 106 -15.86 -1.91 19.28
N PRO A 107 -15.92 -3.16 19.76
CA PRO A 107 -14.78 -3.80 20.43
C PRO A 107 -13.70 -4.18 19.42
N MET A 108 -12.45 -4.14 19.84
CA MET A 108 -11.36 -4.72 19.06
C MET A 108 -11.38 -6.25 19.22
N LYS A 109 -11.29 -6.97 18.11
CA LYS A 109 -11.23 -8.44 18.04
C LYS A 109 -10.02 -8.87 17.22
N HIS A 110 -9.32 -9.88 17.72
CA HIS A 110 -8.09 -10.35 17.04
C HIS A 110 -8.09 -11.88 16.88
N PRO A 111 -9.07 -12.48 16.15
CA PRO A 111 -9.07 -13.90 15.88
C PRO A 111 -7.92 -14.27 14.93
N MET A 112 -7.65 -15.58 14.79
CA MET A 112 -6.52 -16.07 14.01
C MET A 112 -6.76 -16.05 12.50
N ARG A 113 -8.02 -16.14 12.05
CA ARG A 113 -8.37 -16.25 10.63
C ARG A 113 -9.29 -15.13 10.17
N TYR A 114 -9.15 -14.73 8.92
CA TYR A 114 -9.98 -13.68 8.31
C TYR A 114 -11.47 -14.02 8.30
N GLU A 115 -11.85 -15.28 8.07
CA GLU A 115 -13.24 -15.72 8.12
C GLU A 115 -13.84 -15.57 9.53
N GLU A 116 -13.02 -15.80 10.57
CA GLU A 116 -13.42 -15.58 11.95
C GLU A 116 -13.58 -14.09 12.24
N LEU A 117 -12.65 -13.26 11.73
CA LEU A 117 -12.72 -11.79 11.86
C LEU A 117 -14.00 -11.25 11.22
N LYS A 118 -14.32 -11.69 10.00
CA LYS A 118 -15.57 -11.34 9.33
C LYS A 118 -16.78 -11.73 10.15
N LYS A 119 -16.78 -12.92 10.76
CA LYS A 119 -17.87 -13.42 11.58
C LYS A 119 -18.04 -12.61 12.88
N GLU A 120 -16.95 -12.18 13.52
CA GLU A 120 -17.02 -11.32 14.70
C GLU A 120 -17.72 -9.99 14.40
N TYR A 121 -17.65 -9.49 13.16
CA TYR A 121 -18.21 -8.21 12.74
C TYR A 121 -19.40 -8.33 11.75
N GLU A 122 -20.01 -9.52 11.62
CA GLU A 122 -21.09 -9.76 10.64
C GLU A 122 -22.32 -8.83 10.80
N ASN A 123 -22.56 -8.32 12.01
CA ASN A 123 -23.65 -7.40 12.31
C ASN A 123 -23.16 -5.96 12.57
N THR A 124 -21.98 -5.62 12.10
CA THR A 124 -21.32 -4.35 12.34
C THR A 124 -20.99 -3.67 11.01
N GLU A 125 -21.17 -2.35 10.93
CA GLU A 125 -20.63 -1.58 9.80
C GLU A 125 -19.11 -1.49 9.94
N ALA A 126 -18.43 -2.54 9.47
CA ALA A 126 -16.99 -2.69 9.48
C ALA A 126 -16.45 -3.00 8.09
N ILE A 127 -15.23 -2.56 7.80
CA ILE A 127 -14.44 -2.93 6.64
C ILE A 127 -13.04 -3.35 7.08
N ALA A 128 -12.46 -4.33 6.40
CA ALA A 128 -11.12 -4.82 6.65
C ALA A 128 -10.28 -4.72 5.37
N ILE A 129 -9.31 -3.84 5.35
CA ILE A 129 -8.53 -3.49 4.16
C ILE A 129 -7.22 -4.25 4.15
N PRO A 130 -7.03 -5.22 3.24
CA PRO A 130 -5.77 -5.91 3.10
C PRO A 130 -4.69 -4.95 2.60
N HIS A 131 -3.49 -5.06 3.18
CA HIS A 131 -2.37 -4.21 2.84
C HIS A 131 -1.11 -5.03 2.53
N HIS A 132 -0.09 -4.40 1.92
CA HIS A 132 1.14 -5.03 1.42
C HIS A 132 0.92 -6.45 0.89
N VAL A 133 -0.14 -6.62 0.09
CA VAL A 133 -0.74 -7.92 -0.30
C VAL A 133 0.21 -8.88 -1.00
N ALA A 134 1.29 -8.40 -1.60
CA ALA A 134 2.19 -9.16 -2.47
C ALA A 134 3.32 -9.91 -1.76
N TYR A 135 3.26 -10.07 -0.45
CA TYR A 135 4.16 -10.97 0.25
C TYR A 135 3.78 -12.44 0.02
N GLN A 136 4.61 -13.34 0.49
CA GLN A 136 4.39 -14.77 0.29
C GLN A 136 3.07 -15.21 0.95
N LEU A 137 2.29 -16.03 0.26
CA LEU A 137 1.08 -16.65 0.80
C LEU A 137 1.40 -17.43 2.09
N LYS A 138 0.55 -17.29 3.09
CA LYS A 138 0.71 -17.82 4.45
C LYS A 138 1.84 -17.16 5.25
N SER A 139 2.29 -16.02 4.78
CA SER A 139 3.37 -15.26 5.36
C SER A 139 3.10 -13.76 5.07
N ARG A 140 2.03 -13.22 5.61
CA ARG A 140 1.50 -11.85 5.42
C ARG A 140 0.93 -11.57 4.02
N GLY A 141 1.20 -12.40 2.99
CA GLY A 141 0.61 -12.22 1.66
C GLY A 141 -0.88 -12.53 1.64
N LYS A 142 -1.65 -11.76 0.87
CA LYS A 142 -3.10 -11.88 0.81
C LYS A 142 -3.54 -13.24 0.24
N ASN A 143 -4.41 -13.91 0.96
CA ASN A 143 -5.13 -15.07 0.45
C ASN A 143 -6.40 -14.60 -0.28
N TRP A 144 -6.34 -14.50 -1.60
CA TRP A 144 -7.48 -14.08 -2.40
C TRP A 144 -8.64 -15.09 -2.40
N ALA A 145 -8.37 -16.37 -2.05
CA ALA A 145 -9.43 -17.39 -1.97
C ALA A 145 -10.40 -17.18 -0.78
N THR A 146 -9.95 -16.48 0.27
CA THR A 146 -10.79 -16.15 1.44
C THR A 146 -11.35 -14.73 1.39
N HIS A 147 -11.03 -13.96 0.34
CA HIS A 147 -11.44 -12.56 0.22
C HIS A 147 -12.96 -12.40 0.13
N ASP A 148 -13.49 -11.41 0.82
CA ASP A 148 -14.90 -11.02 0.77
C ASP A 148 -15.04 -9.58 0.30
N GLU A 149 -15.75 -9.35 -0.80
CA GLU A 149 -15.87 -8.04 -1.46
C GLU A 149 -16.66 -7.00 -0.65
N GLU A 150 -17.51 -7.44 0.28
CA GLU A 150 -18.32 -6.54 1.11
C GLU A 150 -17.55 -6.10 2.35
N PHE A 151 -16.83 -7.04 2.97
CA PHE A 151 -15.99 -6.77 4.14
C PHE A 151 -14.65 -6.12 3.75
N SER A 152 -14.11 -6.43 2.55
CA SER A 152 -12.88 -5.85 2.01
C SER A 152 -13.12 -5.24 0.63
N PRO A 153 -13.74 -4.05 0.54
CA PRO A 153 -14.16 -3.48 -0.75
C PRO A 153 -12.99 -3.01 -1.63
N PHE A 154 -11.82 -2.78 -1.05
CA PHE A 154 -10.61 -2.38 -1.76
C PHE A 154 -9.36 -2.90 -1.03
N ALA A 155 -8.21 -2.81 -1.68
CA ALA A 155 -6.92 -3.24 -1.15
C ALA A 155 -5.86 -2.13 -1.30
N GLU A 156 -4.92 -2.09 -0.38
CA GLU A 156 -3.74 -1.24 -0.48
C GLU A 156 -2.72 -1.89 -1.44
N ILE A 157 -2.41 -1.19 -2.53
CA ILE A 157 -1.46 -1.67 -3.52
C ILE A 157 -0.10 -0.98 -3.45
N PHE A 158 0.00 0.10 -2.67
CA PHE A 158 1.25 0.84 -2.48
C PHE A 158 1.30 1.50 -1.11
N SER A 159 2.45 1.36 -0.45
CA SER A 159 2.74 1.99 0.85
C SER A 159 4.25 2.11 1.08
N SER A 160 4.70 2.27 2.32
CA SER A 160 6.12 2.17 2.69
C SER A 160 6.70 0.77 2.47
N HIS A 161 5.85 -0.22 2.27
CA HIS A 161 6.27 -1.57 1.87
C HIS A 161 6.56 -1.69 0.36
N GLY A 162 6.26 -0.66 -0.43
CA GLY A 162 6.42 -0.66 -1.87
C GLY A 162 5.14 -1.04 -2.60
N CYS A 163 5.27 -1.55 -3.82
CA CYS A 163 4.16 -1.80 -4.73
C CYS A 163 3.75 -3.27 -4.76
N SER A 164 2.48 -3.50 -4.49
CA SER A 164 1.82 -4.82 -4.51
C SER A 164 0.86 -5.01 -5.69
N GLU A 165 0.88 -4.12 -6.68
CA GLU A 165 -0.07 -4.13 -7.79
C GLU A 165 0.08 -5.39 -8.64
N ASN A 166 1.28 -5.61 -9.15
CA ASN A 166 1.62 -6.76 -9.99
C ASN A 166 3.10 -7.15 -9.84
N ASP A 167 3.48 -8.26 -10.47
CA ASP A 167 4.82 -8.83 -10.36
C ASP A 167 5.82 -8.24 -11.40
N THR A 168 5.33 -7.46 -12.34
CA THR A 168 6.12 -6.88 -13.44
C THR A 168 6.24 -5.36 -13.37
N GLY A 169 5.62 -4.74 -12.37
CA GLY A 169 5.62 -3.30 -12.19
C GLY A 169 7.00 -2.71 -11.92
N MET A 170 7.21 -1.48 -12.34
CA MET A 170 8.49 -0.76 -12.17
C MET A 170 8.78 -0.33 -10.73
N MET A 171 7.78 -0.29 -9.87
CA MET A 171 7.96 -0.04 -8.44
C MET A 171 8.00 -1.35 -7.69
N ASP A 172 8.97 -1.48 -6.80
CA ASP A 172 9.30 -2.69 -6.05
C ASP A 172 8.62 -2.74 -4.68
N MET A 173 8.75 -3.90 -4.01
CA MET A 173 8.51 -4.03 -2.58
C MET A 173 9.74 -3.53 -1.81
N GLU A 174 9.57 -2.45 -1.06
CA GLU A 174 10.69 -1.78 -0.38
C GLU A 174 11.24 -2.55 0.83
N ARG A 175 10.39 -3.33 1.51
CA ARG A 175 10.75 -4.04 2.74
C ARG A 175 11.06 -5.52 2.56
N HIS A 176 11.38 -5.95 1.36
CA HIS A 176 11.60 -7.37 1.08
C HIS A 176 12.76 -8.02 1.84
N LEU A 177 13.70 -7.25 2.37
CA LEU A 177 14.75 -7.78 3.25
C LEU A 177 14.24 -8.36 4.56
N HIS A 178 13.12 -7.83 5.07
CA HIS A 178 12.54 -8.26 6.33
C HIS A 178 11.41 -9.26 6.13
N MET A 179 10.66 -9.12 5.02
CA MET A 179 9.39 -9.81 4.83
C MET A 179 9.36 -10.70 3.59
N GLY A 180 10.45 -10.75 2.85
CA GLY A 180 10.56 -11.53 1.64
C GLY A 180 10.22 -10.75 0.36
N PRO A 181 10.57 -11.32 -0.79
CA PRO A 181 10.37 -10.69 -2.08
C PRO A 181 8.89 -10.62 -2.43
N ARG A 182 8.55 -9.74 -3.38
CA ARG A 182 7.24 -9.71 -4.02
C ARG A 182 6.92 -11.07 -4.64
N THR A 183 5.68 -11.52 -4.44
CA THR A 183 5.19 -12.80 -4.91
C THR A 183 4.00 -12.58 -5.84
N GLY A 184 4.13 -12.93 -7.11
CA GLY A 184 3.09 -12.72 -8.11
C GLY A 184 1.76 -13.40 -7.79
N GLU A 185 1.75 -14.51 -7.06
CA GLU A 185 0.54 -15.23 -6.69
C GLU A 185 -0.39 -14.48 -5.71
N THR A 186 0.13 -13.48 -5.02
CA THR A 186 -0.59 -12.69 -4.01
C THR A 186 -0.78 -11.22 -4.39
N CYS A 187 -0.18 -10.78 -5.50
CA CYS A 187 -0.38 -9.43 -6.02
C CYS A 187 -1.87 -9.10 -6.20
N TYR A 188 -2.20 -7.82 -6.17
CA TYR A 188 -3.56 -7.30 -6.38
C TYR A 188 -4.19 -7.79 -7.70
N GLU A 189 -3.41 -7.83 -8.77
CA GLU A 189 -3.82 -8.34 -10.08
C GLU A 189 -4.41 -9.75 -10.01
N ARG A 190 -3.92 -10.62 -9.11
CA ARG A 190 -4.46 -11.97 -8.90
C ARG A 190 -5.87 -11.98 -8.31
N GLY A 191 -6.18 -11.01 -7.45
CA GLY A 191 -7.55 -10.81 -6.97
C GLY A 191 -8.51 -10.48 -8.12
N LEU A 192 -8.09 -9.59 -9.03
CA LEU A 192 -8.88 -9.23 -10.20
C LEU A 192 -9.02 -10.41 -11.18
N GLU A 193 -7.95 -11.18 -11.41
CA GLU A 193 -7.98 -12.39 -12.24
C GLU A 193 -8.91 -13.48 -11.67
N ALA A 194 -9.04 -13.56 -10.35
CA ALA A 194 -10.01 -14.44 -9.70
C ALA A 194 -11.47 -13.96 -9.88
N GLY A 195 -11.68 -12.83 -10.54
CA GLY A 195 -13.00 -12.25 -10.79
C GLY A 195 -13.56 -11.40 -9.65
N LEU A 196 -12.74 -11.07 -8.67
CA LEU A 196 -13.13 -10.24 -7.53
C LEU A 196 -13.25 -8.75 -7.92
N ARG A 197 -14.26 -8.09 -7.37
CA ARG A 197 -14.49 -6.65 -7.55
C ARG A 197 -13.87 -5.87 -6.39
N VAL A 198 -12.60 -5.60 -6.51
CA VAL A 198 -11.79 -4.94 -5.47
C VAL A 198 -11.28 -3.62 -6.01
N GLY A 199 -11.53 -2.53 -5.30
CA GLY A 199 -10.89 -1.24 -5.56
C GLY A 199 -9.42 -1.26 -5.14
N CYS A 200 -8.65 -0.24 -5.53
CA CYS A 200 -7.26 -0.11 -5.11
C CYS A 200 -7.02 1.25 -4.46
N ILE A 201 -6.19 1.24 -3.42
CA ILE A 201 -5.74 2.43 -2.72
C ILE A 201 -4.23 2.41 -2.52
N ALA A 202 -3.69 3.53 -2.08
CA ALA A 202 -2.36 3.64 -1.51
C ALA A 202 -2.43 4.33 -0.16
N SER A 203 -1.50 4.05 0.73
CA SER A 203 -1.42 4.62 2.07
C SER A 203 0.01 4.70 2.59
N GLY A 204 0.19 5.12 3.83
CA GLY A 204 1.50 5.30 4.43
C GLY A 204 2.16 3.99 4.83
N ASP A 205 1.46 3.18 5.59
CA ASP A 205 2.01 2.03 6.31
C ASP A 205 3.29 2.44 7.05
N ASN A 206 3.17 3.56 7.71
CA ASN A 206 4.26 4.12 8.48
C ASN A 206 3.87 4.11 9.96
N HIS A 207 4.84 4.05 10.82
CA HIS A 207 4.65 4.08 12.27
C HIS A 207 4.94 5.47 12.83
N LYS A 208 4.45 6.49 12.12
CA LYS A 208 4.65 7.92 12.40
C LYS A 208 3.33 8.65 12.22
N VAL A 209 3.29 9.91 12.62
CA VAL A 209 2.15 10.79 12.32
C VAL A 209 1.80 10.75 10.83
N PRO A 210 0.51 10.86 10.46
CA PRO A 210 0.07 10.82 9.07
C PRO A 210 0.87 11.76 8.17
N ALA A 211 1.46 11.23 7.10
CA ALA A 211 2.29 11.99 6.18
C ALA A 211 1.82 11.80 4.74
N VAL A 212 1.52 12.89 4.07
CA VAL A 212 0.87 12.88 2.75
C VAL A 212 1.86 12.65 1.60
N TYR A 213 3.16 12.81 1.82
CA TYR A 213 4.13 12.88 0.73
C TYR A 213 5.21 11.80 0.75
N ASP A 214 5.30 11.05 1.85
CA ASP A 214 6.39 10.10 2.00
C ASP A 214 6.15 8.81 1.19
N HIS A 215 4.91 8.34 1.15
CA HIS A 215 4.56 7.08 0.51
C HIS A 215 3.29 7.20 -0.33
N GLY A 216 2.18 6.64 0.10
CA GLY A 216 0.92 6.64 -0.60
C GLY A 216 -0.16 7.49 0.05
N SER A 217 -1.18 7.80 -0.70
CA SER A 217 -2.41 8.43 -0.21
C SER A 217 -3.62 7.86 -0.95
N MET A 218 -4.74 7.84 -0.26
CA MET A 218 -6.04 7.47 -0.81
C MET A 218 -6.87 8.70 -1.11
N CYS A 219 -7.55 8.68 -2.25
CA CYS A 219 -8.64 9.61 -2.55
C CYS A 219 -9.98 8.90 -2.51
N VAL A 220 -10.97 9.49 -1.86
CA VAL A 220 -12.36 9.03 -1.80
C VAL A 220 -13.26 10.01 -2.55
N LEU A 221 -14.12 9.49 -3.41
CA LEU A 221 -15.11 10.27 -4.16
C LEU A 221 -16.46 10.25 -3.43
N ALA A 222 -16.64 11.12 -2.45
CA ALA A 222 -17.84 11.18 -1.62
C ALA A 222 -18.77 12.34 -2.03
N GLU A 223 -20.05 12.26 -1.72
CA GLU A 223 -21.02 13.32 -2.00
C GLU A 223 -20.73 14.59 -1.17
N ASN A 224 -20.28 14.39 0.05
CA ASN A 224 -19.85 15.44 0.96
C ASN A 224 -18.81 14.88 1.93
N ASN A 225 -18.39 15.66 2.92
CA ASN A 225 -17.38 15.27 3.90
C ASN A 225 -17.99 14.77 5.23
N SER A 226 -19.23 14.29 5.23
CA SER A 226 -19.74 13.59 6.41
C SER A 226 -19.17 12.18 6.52
N LYS A 227 -19.10 11.68 7.72
CA LYS A 227 -18.59 10.34 8.02
C LYS A 227 -19.35 9.26 7.24
N GLU A 228 -20.68 9.37 7.18
CA GLU A 228 -21.58 8.45 6.47
C GLU A 228 -21.36 8.50 4.95
N ALA A 229 -21.20 9.69 4.37
CA ALA A 229 -20.96 9.82 2.93
C ALA A 229 -19.59 9.28 2.51
N ILE A 230 -18.57 9.45 3.37
CA ILE A 230 -17.24 8.87 3.17
C ILE A 230 -17.32 7.34 3.24
N TRP A 231 -18.00 6.82 4.26
CA TRP A 231 -18.17 5.38 4.46
C TRP A 231 -18.88 4.71 3.27
N GLU A 232 -19.99 5.30 2.84
CA GLU A 232 -20.74 4.83 1.68
C GLU A 232 -19.85 4.83 0.41
N ALA A 233 -19.05 5.88 0.20
CA ALA A 233 -18.14 5.96 -0.93
C ALA A 233 -17.05 4.88 -0.87
N MET A 234 -16.50 4.59 0.31
CA MET A 234 -15.54 3.51 0.51
C MET A 234 -16.17 2.15 0.21
N LYS A 235 -17.34 1.84 0.76
CA LYS A 235 -18.06 0.58 0.48
C LYS A 235 -18.43 0.44 -1.00
N ALA A 236 -18.72 1.52 -1.69
CA ALA A 236 -18.99 1.55 -3.13
C ALA A 236 -17.72 1.52 -4.00
N ARG A 237 -16.53 1.38 -3.42
CA ARG A 237 -15.24 1.39 -4.13
C ARG A 237 -14.98 2.66 -4.95
N ARG A 238 -15.59 3.78 -4.57
CA ARG A 238 -15.31 5.08 -5.17
C ARG A 238 -14.02 5.68 -4.61
N VAL A 239 -12.93 4.98 -4.88
CA VAL A 239 -11.62 5.23 -4.30
C VAL A 239 -10.52 5.05 -5.33
N TYR A 240 -9.39 5.74 -5.15
CA TYR A 240 -8.15 5.43 -5.86
C TYR A 240 -6.94 5.78 -5.01
N GLY A 241 -5.81 5.16 -5.32
CA GLY A 241 -4.54 5.41 -4.67
C GLY A 241 -3.60 6.25 -5.53
N VAL A 242 -2.73 7.01 -4.87
CA VAL A 242 -1.59 7.68 -5.50
C VAL A 242 -0.32 7.40 -4.71
N SER A 243 0.78 7.18 -5.41
CA SER A 243 2.09 7.08 -4.81
C SER A 243 2.72 8.48 -4.68
N ARG A 244 3.05 8.89 -3.45
CA ARG A 244 3.80 10.11 -3.09
C ARG A 244 3.11 11.46 -3.38
N SER A 245 2.60 11.68 -4.57
CA SER A 245 2.04 12.98 -4.98
C SER A 245 0.56 12.86 -5.30
N ARG A 246 -0.25 13.76 -4.76
CA ARG A 246 -1.69 13.80 -5.06
C ARG A 246 -1.91 14.10 -6.54
N MET A 247 -2.70 13.27 -7.19
CA MET A 247 -3.18 13.46 -8.56
C MET A 247 -4.69 13.57 -8.57
N ASP A 248 -5.20 14.49 -9.37
CA ASP A 248 -6.62 14.66 -9.58
C ASP A 248 -7.06 13.77 -10.75
N ILE A 249 -7.75 12.68 -10.46
CA ILE A 249 -8.18 11.68 -11.43
C ILE A 249 -9.70 11.65 -11.48
N ASP A 250 -10.25 11.81 -12.69
CA ASP A 250 -11.63 11.51 -13.02
C ASP A 250 -11.67 10.36 -14.01
N PHE A 251 -12.41 9.31 -13.69
CA PHE A 251 -12.61 8.16 -14.57
C PHE A 251 -14.08 7.71 -14.50
N THR A 252 -14.69 7.59 -15.66
CA THR A 252 -16.09 7.14 -15.76
C THR A 252 -16.27 6.16 -16.91
N VAL A 253 -17.21 5.24 -16.73
CA VAL A 253 -17.72 4.33 -17.76
C VAL A 253 -19.21 4.62 -17.95
N ASP A 254 -19.61 5.08 -19.12
CA ASP A 254 -20.99 5.53 -19.41
C ASP A 254 -21.49 6.59 -18.39
N GLY A 255 -20.60 7.46 -17.96
CA GLY A 255 -20.88 8.47 -16.93
C GLY A 255 -20.97 7.97 -15.51
N LYS A 256 -20.80 6.65 -15.24
CA LYS A 256 -20.74 6.08 -13.89
C LYS A 256 -19.32 6.16 -13.35
N PRO A 257 -19.14 6.50 -12.07
CA PRO A 257 -17.83 6.65 -11.46
C PRO A 257 -17.11 5.31 -11.26
N MET A 258 -15.81 5.36 -10.94
CA MET A 258 -15.04 4.19 -10.54
C MET A 258 -15.72 3.42 -9.39
N GLY A 259 -15.50 2.10 -9.32
CA GLY A 259 -16.20 1.21 -8.41
C GLY A 259 -17.56 0.71 -8.90
N SER A 260 -18.12 1.32 -9.94
CA SER A 260 -19.42 0.94 -10.50
C SER A 260 -19.37 -0.38 -11.26
N VAL A 261 -20.49 -1.11 -11.23
CA VAL A 261 -20.74 -2.25 -12.09
C VAL A 261 -21.59 -1.80 -13.28
N VAL A 262 -21.15 -2.10 -14.49
CA VAL A 262 -21.87 -1.81 -15.73
C VAL A 262 -22.25 -3.13 -16.43
N PRO A 263 -23.39 -3.19 -17.14
CA PRO A 263 -23.77 -4.40 -17.89
C PRO A 263 -22.75 -4.65 -19.02
N ALA A 264 -22.63 -5.90 -19.46
CA ALA A 264 -21.76 -6.23 -20.58
C ALA A 264 -22.20 -5.50 -21.87
N GLY A 265 -21.25 -4.99 -22.64
CA GLY A 265 -21.54 -4.28 -23.88
C GLY A 265 -20.40 -3.40 -24.36
N LYS A 266 -20.75 -2.50 -25.27
CA LYS A 266 -19.85 -1.43 -25.74
C LYS A 266 -20.04 -0.22 -24.83
N HIS A 267 -18.96 0.31 -24.31
CA HIS A 267 -18.97 1.39 -23.32
C HIS A 267 -18.18 2.60 -23.79
N GLU A 268 -18.57 3.77 -23.32
CA GLU A 268 -17.79 5.00 -23.44
C GLU A 268 -16.94 5.21 -22.17
N LEU A 269 -15.62 5.23 -22.34
CA LEU A 269 -14.68 5.55 -21.28
C LEU A 269 -14.33 7.05 -21.36
N LYS A 270 -14.39 7.74 -20.22
CA LYS A 270 -13.91 9.13 -20.10
C LYS A 270 -12.97 9.22 -18.92
N PHE A 271 -11.80 9.80 -19.15
CA PHE A 271 -10.85 10.08 -18.08
C PHE A 271 -10.23 11.46 -18.22
N SER A 272 -9.83 12.02 -17.07
CA SER A 272 -9.01 13.21 -16.96
C SER A 272 -8.03 13.04 -15.81
N VAL A 273 -6.78 13.37 -16.06
CA VAL A 273 -5.71 13.28 -15.04
C VAL A 273 -5.01 14.61 -14.96
N LYS A 274 -4.85 15.15 -13.75
CA LYS A 274 -4.04 16.33 -13.46
C LYS A 274 -3.03 15.98 -12.38
N ALA A 275 -1.76 16.18 -12.68
CA ALA A 275 -0.66 15.93 -11.78
C ALA A 275 0.17 17.20 -11.55
N ALA A 276 1.02 17.19 -10.52
CA ALA A 276 1.93 18.30 -10.23
C ALA A 276 3.11 18.39 -11.22
N ASP A 277 3.38 17.32 -11.95
CA ASP A 277 4.44 17.24 -12.93
C ASP A 277 3.93 16.60 -14.23
N ALA A 278 4.78 16.49 -15.25
CA ALA A 278 4.44 15.92 -16.54
C ALA A 278 3.95 14.47 -16.40
N ILE A 279 2.87 14.16 -17.12
CA ILE A 279 2.32 12.80 -17.19
C ILE A 279 3.03 12.08 -18.32
N ASP A 280 3.70 10.99 -17.98
CA ASP A 280 4.37 10.12 -18.97
C ASP A 280 3.32 9.44 -19.85
N ARG A 281 2.38 8.74 -19.25
CA ARG A 281 1.32 8.03 -19.96
C ARG A 281 0.12 7.73 -19.06
N VAL A 282 -0.99 7.42 -19.71
CA VAL A 282 -2.17 6.83 -19.08
C VAL A 282 -2.44 5.49 -19.76
N GLU A 283 -2.48 4.44 -18.97
CA GLU A 283 -2.73 3.07 -19.42
C GLU A 283 -4.15 2.65 -19.02
N ILE A 284 -4.91 2.14 -19.97
CA ILE A 284 -6.21 1.52 -19.74
C ILE A 284 -6.02 0.01 -19.80
N LEU A 285 -6.23 -0.63 -18.66
CA LEU A 285 -6.15 -2.07 -18.54
C LEU A 285 -7.54 -2.69 -18.59
N LYS A 286 -7.70 -3.73 -19.39
CA LYS A 286 -8.92 -4.54 -19.44
C LYS A 286 -8.54 -5.97 -19.08
N ASN A 287 -9.11 -6.49 -18.00
CA ASN A 287 -8.74 -7.82 -17.48
C ASN A 287 -7.22 -7.94 -17.26
N ASN A 288 -6.61 -6.92 -16.65
CA ASN A 288 -5.17 -6.79 -16.39
C ASN A 288 -4.28 -6.77 -17.66
N ILE A 289 -4.85 -6.66 -18.83
CA ILE A 289 -4.12 -6.56 -20.10
C ILE A 289 -4.24 -5.14 -20.62
N LEU A 290 -3.12 -4.58 -21.05
CA LEU A 290 -3.10 -3.25 -21.69
C LEU A 290 -3.99 -3.25 -22.93
N ASP A 291 -5.06 -2.48 -22.90
CA ASP A 291 -6.02 -2.33 -24.00
C ASP A 291 -5.75 -1.06 -24.78
N GLU A 292 -5.58 0.05 -24.09
CA GLU A 292 -5.25 1.33 -24.70
C GLU A 292 -4.20 2.10 -23.88
N MET A 293 -3.43 2.93 -24.53
CA MET A 293 -2.45 3.81 -23.90
C MET A 293 -2.54 5.20 -24.51
N ALA A 294 -2.75 6.21 -23.68
CA ALA A 294 -2.62 7.60 -24.04
C ALA A 294 -1.27 8.12 -23.58
N VAL A 295 -0.48 8.59 -24.51
CA VAL A 295 0.81 9.22 -24.24
C VAL A 295 0.71 10.72 -24.41
N HIS A 296 1.71 11.44 -23.90
CA HIS A 296 1.85 12.87 -24.07
C HIS A 296 1.77 13.25 -25.56
N SER A 297 0.89 14.18 -25.88
CA SER A 297 0.71 14.67 -27.26
C SER A 297 1.65 15.83 -27.64
N GLY A 298 2.66 16.06 -26.85
CA GLY A 298 3.62 17.13 -27.06
C GLY A 298 4.63 16.82 -28.15
N THR A 299 5.49 17.76 -28.41
CA THR A 299 6.47 17.67 -29.51
C THR A 299 7.59 16.69 -29.25
N TRP A 300 7.80 16.28 -28.02
CA TRP A 300 8.92 15.41 -27.67
C TRP A 300 8.67 13.93 -28.04
N GLU A 301 7.43 13.42 -28.07
CA GLU A 301 7.14 12.03 -28.47
C GLU A 301 7.19 11.85 -29.98
N THR A 302 6.90 12.90 -30.74
CA THR A 302 6.83 12.84 -32.19
C THR A 302 8.11 13.35 -32.86
N ARG A 303 9.04 13.87 -32.07
CA ARG A 303 10.28 14.42 -32.54
C ARG A 303 11.21 13.30 -33.03
N LYS A 304 11.69 13.40 -34.28
CA LYS A 304 12.77 12.54 -34.74
C LYS A 304 14.06 13.01 -34.09
N ILE A 305 14.76 12.07 -33.45
CA ILE A 305 16.08 12.29 -32.88
C ILE A 305 17.09 12.25 -34.03
N GLY A 306 17.87 13.32 -34.20
CA GLY A 306 18.96 13.34 -35.16
C GLY A 306 20.12 12.46 -34.70
N ASP A 307 20.92 11.95 -35.64
CA ASP A 307 22.02 11.02 -35.34
C ASP A 307 23.09 11.59 -34.40
N GLU A 308 23.21 12.91 -34.32
CA GLU A 308 24.14 13.60 -33.41
C GLU A 308 23.51 14.08 -32.11
N GLU A 309 22.25 13.74 -31.87
CA GLU A 309 21.51 14.25 -30.75
C GLU A 309 21.65 13.37 -29.51
N VAL A 310 21.97 14.00 -28.39
CA VAL A 310 22.07 13.31 -27.09
C VAL A 310 20.71 13.34 -26.38
N ILE A 311 20.21 12.18 -26.04
CA ILE A 311 19.02 12.03 -25.25
C ILE A 311 19.35 11.55 -23.81
N ARG A 312 18.58 11.98 -22.84
CA ARG A 312 18.67 11.47 -21.48
C ARG A 312 17.66 10.33 -21.31
N VAL A 313 18.16 9.19 -20.91
CA VAL A 313 17.34 8.00 -20.62
C VAL A 313 17.44 7.68 -19.13
N LYS A 314 16.31 7.43 -18.47
CA LYS A 314 16.24 6.86 -17.15
C LYS A 314 15.72 5.44 -17.26
N PHE A 315 16.37 4.51 -16.59
CA PHE A 315 15.86 3.15 -16.44
C PHE A 315 16.07 2.68 -15.00
N ALA A 316 15.25 1.76 -14.57
CA ALA A 316 15.40 1.03 -13.32
C ALA A 316 15.65 -0.44 -13.65
N ALA A 317 16.53 -1.08 -12.89
CA ALA A 317 16.76 -2.50 -12.95
C ALA A 317 16.64 -3.07 -11.53
N GLU A 318 15.90 -4.15 -11.42
CA GLU A 318 15.70 -4.88 -10.19
C GLU A 318 16.19 -6.31 -10.39
N PHE A 319 17.01 -6.79 -9.49
CA PHE A 319 17.54 -8.16 -9.56
C PHE A 319 18.09 -8.57 -8.20
N GLY A 320 18.19 -9.88 -8.01
CA GLY A 320 18.71 -10.47 -6.79
C GLY A 320 17.65 -10.54 -5.69
N TRP A 321 17.43 -11.72 -5.19
CA TRP A 321 16.55 -11.99 -4.05
C TRP A 321 17.22 -12.96 -3.09
N GLY A 322 16.71 -13.04 -1.87
CA GLY A 322 17.24 -13.93 -0.83
C GLY A 322 17.02 -15.41 -1.18
N PRO A 323 17.82 -16.30 -0.60
CA PRO A 323 17.63 -17.73 -0.77
C PRO A 323 16.27 -18.19 -0.26
N ASN A 324 15.61 -19.07 -1.00
CA ASN A 324 14.38 -19.70 -0.55
C ASN A 324 14.71 -20.84 0.44
N PRO A 325 14.22 -20.79 1.68
CA PRO A 325 14.56 -21.78 2.71
C PRO A 325 14.09 -23.20 2.39
N ARG A 326 13.11 -23.36 1.50
CA ARG A 326 12.67 -24.69 1.04
C ARG A 326 13.71 -25.43 0.21
N PHE A 327 14.53 -24.67 -0.54
CA PHE A 327 15.54 -25.22 -1.45
C PHE A 327 16.95 -25.08 -0.91
N TYR A 328 17.21 -24.09 -0.05
CA TYR A 328 18.55 -23.69 0.37
C TYR A 328 18.61 -23.56 1.90
N LYS A 329 18.39 -24.65 2.62
CA LYS A 329 18.25 -24.65 4.09
C LYS A 329 19.44 -24.05 4.84
N ASP A 330 20.64 -24.21 4.27
CA ASP A 330 21.88 -23.75 4.89
C ASP A 330 22.43 -22.43 4.31
N MET A 331 21.70 -21.83 3.38
CA MET A 331 22.10 -20.58 2.74
C MET A 331 21.32 -19.42 3.33
N LEU A 332 21.90 -18.72 4.28
CA LEU A 332 21.26 -17.59 4.95
C LEU A 332 21.43 -16.27 4.17
N VAL A 333 22.44 -16.19 3.33
CA VAL A 333 22.85 -14.95 2.63
C VAL A 333 23.28 -15.31 1.22
N ARG A 334 23.03 -14.40 0.29
CA ARG A 334 23.57 -14.43 -1.07
C ARG A 334 24.21 -13.09 -1.40
N GLU A 335 25.43 -13.17 -1.91
CA GLU A 335 26.18 -12.02 -2.39
C GLU A 335 26.04 -11.89 -3.91
N TRP A 336 25.90 -10.63 -4.37
CA TRP A 336 25.77 -10.29 -5.77
C TRP A 336 26.78 -9.22 -6.13
N ASP A 337 27.61 -9.50 -7.11
CA ASP A 337 28.53 -8.56 -7.71
C ASP A 337 28.18 -8.34 -9.16
N GLY A 338 28.20 -7.10 -9.60
CA GLY A 338 27.90 -6.80 -10.98
C GLY A 338 28.48 -5.46 -11.44
N SER A 339 28.30 -5.22 -12.71
CA SER A 339 28.68 -3.95 -13.33
C SER A 339 27.63 -3.50 -14.34
N LEU A 340 27.46 -2.19 -14.43
CA LEU A 340 26.68 -1.52 -15.43
C LEU A 340 27.64 -0.74 -16.35
N THR A 341 27.47 -0.89 -17.65
CA THR A 341 28.15 -0.07 -18.64
C THR A 341 27.10 0.51 -19.60
N VAL A 342 27.19 1.79 -19.89
CA VAL A 342 26.31 2.48 -20.83
C VAL A 342 27.10 2.94 -22.06
N PRO A 343 26.48 2.95 -23.25
CA PRO A 343 27.15 3.38 -24.47
C PRO A 343 27.41 4.90 -24.53
N GLY A 344 26.82 5.65 -23.63
CA GLY A 344 26.98 7.10 -23.50
C GLY A 344 27.57 7.50 -22.17
N ARG A 345 27.15 8.64 -21.63
CA ARG A 345 27.57 9.14 -20.31
C ARG A 345 26.60 8.74 -19.24
N LEU A 346 27.10 8.14 -18.16
CA LEU A 346 26.36 7.89 -16.92
C LEU A 346 26.21 9.20 -16.16
N VAL A 347 25.03 9.80 -16.20
CA VAL A 347 24.75 11.10 -15.57
C VAL A 347 24.60 10.97 -14.04
N SER A 348 23.84 9.96 -13.61
CA SER A 348 23.65 9.60 -12.23
C SER A 348 23.29 8.12 -12.11
N ILE A 349 23.60 7.56 -10.96
CA ILE A 349 23.16 6.23 -10.56
C ILE A 349 22.79 6.27 -9.09
N GLU A 350 21.65 5.70 -8.75
CA GLU A 350 21.11 5.66 -7.39
C GLU A 350 20.79 4.22 -7.02
N LYS A 351 20.97 3.90 -5.76
CA LYS A 351 20.48 2.64 -5.20
C LYS A 351 18.97 2.71 -5.11
N ALA A 352 18.30 1.57 -5.27
CA ALA A 352 16.90 1.48 -4.88
C ALA A 352 16.72 1.84 -3.39
N TRP A 353 15.51 2.29 -3.02
CA TRP A 353 15.18 2.65 -1.65
C TRP A 353 15.45 1.53 -0.63
N ASN A 354 15.40 0.29 -1.05
CA ASN A 354 15.80 -0.84 -0.24
C ASN A 354 17.28 -1.15 -0.42
N SER A 355 18.10 -0.38 0.24
CA SER A 355 19.52 -0.33 -0.02
C SER A 355 20.40 -1.05 1.01
N TYR A 356 19.85 -1.93 1.82
CA TYR A 356 20.64 -2.73 2.76
C TYR A 356 21.71 -3.55 2.04
N GLY A 357 22.94 -3.44 2.49
CA GLY A 357 24.07 -4.13 1.88
C GLY A 357 24.44 -3.69 0.46
N GLN A 358 23.68 -2.79 -0.15
CA GLN A 358 23.98 -2.27 -1.49
C GLN A 358 25.13 -1.27 -1.45
N LYS A 359 26.11 -1.48 -2.31
CA LYS A 359 27.26 -0.58 -2.49
C LYS A 359 27.42 -0.28 -3.98
N LEU A 360 27.61 0.98 -4.30
CA LEU A 360 28.05 1.44 -5.61
C LEU A 360 29.50 1.87 -5.50
N TYR A 361 30.33 1.42 -6.42
CA TYR A 361 31.76 1.74 -6.40
C TYR A 361 32.32 1.75 -7.83
N ASP A 362 33.55 2.22 -7.99
CA ASP A 362 34.20 2.41 -9.29
C ASP A 362 33.29 3.11 -10.31
N VAL A 363 32.59 4.17 -9.85
CA VAL A 363 31.74 4.98 -10.73
C VAL A 363 32.63 5.80 -11.66
N THR A 364 32.44 5.60 -12.96
CA THR A 364 33.16 6.32 -14.01
C THR A 364 32.18 7.11 -14.87
N GLU A 365 32.68 7.73 -15.92
CA GLU A 365 31.84 8.47 -16.85
C GLU A 365 30.79 7.60 -17.56
N ASN A 366 31.03 6.31 -17.72
CA ASN A 366 30.15 5.41 -18.47
C ASN A 366 29.90 4.05 -17.80
N SER A 367 30.39 3.85 -16.61
CA SER A 367 30.20 2.58 -15.91
C SER A 367 30.12 2.73 -14.40
N CYS A 368 29.61 1.73 -13.75
CA CYS A 368 29.57 1.59 -12.30
C CYS A 368 29.63 0.10 -11.94
N LYS A 369 30.32 -0.21 -10.88
CA LYS A 369 30.23 -1.53 -10.23
C LYS A 369 29.30 -1.46 -9.04
N PHE A 370 28.70 -2.58 -8.72
CA PHE A 370 27.85 -2.70 -7.54
C PHE A 370 28.06 -4.03 -6.83
N HIS A 371 27.80 -4.00 -5.55
CA HIS A 371 27.72 -5.15 -4.69
C HIS A 371 26.43 -5.06 -3.86
N MET A 372 25.76 -6.19 -3.64
CA MET A 372 24.66 -6.26 -2.71
C MET A 372 24.57 -7.62 -2.05
N THR A 373 24.04 -7.59 -0.84
CA THR A 373 23.80 -8.76 -0.01
C THR A 373 22.30 -8.97 0.13
N THR A 374 21.80 -10.14 -0.22
CA THR A 374 20.41 -10.52 0.03
C THR A 374 20.36 -11.62 1.06
N TYR A 375 19.39 -11.55 1.97
CA TYR A 375 19.22 -12.45 3.08
C TYR A 375 18.10 -13.44 2.82
N MET A 376 18.18 -14.61 3.42
CA MET A 376 17.05 -15.53 3.44
C MET A 376 15.84 -14.82 4.02
N SER A 377 14.72 -14.90 3.33
CA SER A 377 13.47 -14.38 3.84
C SER A 377 13.08 -15.13 5.11
N THR A 378 13.16 -14.45 6.23
CA THR A 378 12.58 -14.89 7.50
C THR A 378 11.19 -14.29 7.65
N ALA A 379 10.43 -14.33 6.57
CA ALA A 379 9.07 -13.83 6.61
C ALA A 379 8.38 -14.35 7.87
N ASN A 380 7.78 -13.45 8.60
CA ASN A 380 7.15 -13.55 9.90
C ASN A 380 8.06 -13.39 11.11
N GLY A 381 9.28 -12.90 10.98
CA GLY A 381 10.15 -12.81 12.16
C GLY A 381 10.35 -14.14 12.87
N GLN A 382 10.14 -15.23 12.17
CA GLN A 382 10.27 -16.60 12.69
C GLN A 382 11.57 -17.21 12.25
#